data_864c0dc55e13465175d05cdf92b5955d
#
_entry.id   864c0dc55e13465175d05cdf92b5955d
#
_cell.length_a   1.000
_cell.length_b   1.000
_cell.length_c   1.000
_cell.angle_alpha   90.00
_cell.angle_beta   90.00
_cell.angle_gamma   90.00
#
_symmetry.space_group_name_H-M   'P 1'
#
loop_
_entity.id
_entity.type
_entity.pdbx_description
1 polymer ?
#
loop_
_entity_poly.entity_id
_entity_poly.type
_entity_poly.pdbx_seq_one_letter_code
_entity_poly.pdbx_strand_id
1 'polypeptide(L)'
;MAFMTEVQLKEMGFNSLGSNVLLSTKASFYNTSKISFGNNVRVDDFCILSAGENGISVGNYVHIAAYSSLIGAEHIKLEDFSGLSS
;
A
#
# COMPACT_ATOMS: atom_id res chain seq x y z
N MET A 1 12.35 -6.82 -9.46
CA MET A 1 11.16 -6.03 -9.07
C MET A 1 11.50 -4.55 -9.12
N ALA A 2 10.66 -3.74 -9.74
CA ALA A 2 10.88 -2.31 -9.85
C ALA A 2 9.93 -1.55 -8.93
N PHE A 3 10.47 -0.62 -8.16
CA PHE A 3 9.66 0.19 -7.26
C PHE A 3 9.46 1.59 -7.82
N MET A 4 8.34 2.20 -7.45
CA MET A 4 8.02 3.58 -7.84
C MET A 4 9.06 4.54 -7.30
N THR A 5 9.40 5.55 -8.11
CA THR A 5 10.26 6.66 -7.68
C THR A 5 9.50 7.56 -6.71
N GLU A 6 10.23 8.46 -6.04
CA GLU A 6 9.59 9.45 -5.17
C GLU A 6 8.57 10.31 -5.92
N VAL A 7 8.89 10.68 -7.15
CA VAL A 7 7.97 11.47 -7.99
C VAL A 7 6.70 10.67 -8.28
N GLN A 8 6.85 9.41 -8.65
CA GLN A 8 5.70 8.54 -8.92
C GLN A 8 4.83 8.35 -7.68
N LEU A 9 5.46 8.16 -6.51
CA LEU A 9 4.72 8.02 -5.25
C LEU A 9 3.90 9.26 -4.94
N LYS A 10 4.48 10.45 -5.14
CA LYS A 10 3.77 11.71 -4.91
C LYS A 10 2.61 11.89 -5.87
N GLU A 11 2.79 11.50 -7.13
CA GLU A 11 1.74 11.60 -8.14
C GLU A 11 0.55 10.69 -7.88
N MET A 12 0.75 9.62 -7.12
CA MET A 12 -0.34 8.70 -6.78
C MET A 12 -1.41 9.33 -5.87
N GLY A 13 -1.07 10.37 -5.13
CA GLY A 13 -2.04 11.07 -4.29
C GLY A 13 -2.50 10.30 -3.06
N PHE A 14 -1.61 9.51 -2.46
CA PHE A 14 -1.96 8.79 -1.22
C PHE A 14 -2.31 9.77 -0.09
N ASN A 15 -3.16 9.31 0.82
CA ASN A 15 -3.53 10.12 1.99
C ASN A 15 -2.31 10.46 2.84
N SER A 16 -1.44 9.49 3.07
CA SER A 16 -0.15 9.72 3.72
C SER A 16 0.87 8.68 3.31
N LEU A 17 2.14 9.10 3.31
CA LEU A 17 3.29 8.25 3.02
C LEU A 17 4.34 8.48 4.07
N GLY A 18 4.75 7.42 4.75
CA GLY A 18 5.89 7.47 5.66
C GLY A 18 7.22 7.45 4.90
N SER A 19 8.29 7.13 5.61
CA SER A 19 9.64 6.99 5.07
C SER A 19 9.88 5.56 4.59
N ASN A 20 10.70 5.43 3.55
CA ASN A 20 11.10 4.13 3.03
C ASN A 20 9.90 3.26 2.63
N VAL A 21 9.03 3.83 1.81
CA VAL A 21 7.88 3.12 1.26
C VAL A 21 8.24 2.65 -0.15
N LEU A 22 8.23 1.33 -0.34
CA LEU A 22 8.60 0.68 -1.60
C LEU A 22 7.36 0.05 -2.22
N LEU A 23 6.79 0.70 -3.23
CA LEU A 23 5.62 0.20 -3.94
C LEU A 23 6.01 -0.24 -5.34
N SER A 24 5.71 -1.50 -5.67
CA SER A 24 6.00 -2.02 -7.00
C SER A 24 5.27 -1.22 -8.09
N THR A 25 5.97 -0.96 -9.19
CA THR A 25 5.35 -0.33 -10.37
C THR A 25 4.28 -1.24 -11.01
N LYS A 26 4.28 -2.51 -10.68
CA LYS A 26 3.31 -3.49 -11.18
C LYS A 26 2.15 -3.75 -10.23
N ALA A 27 2.10 -3.05 -9.11
CA ALA A 27 0.95 -3.09 -8.21
C ALA A 27 -0.09 -2.08 -8.66
N SER A 28 -1.35 -2.32 -8.29
CA SER A 28 -2.46 -1.44 -8.64
C SER A 28 -3.06 -0.86 -7.38
N PHE A 29 -3.28 0.45 -7.39
CA PHE A 29 -3.83 1.18 -6.24
C PHE A 29 -5.02 2.00 -6.71
N TYR A 30 -6.16 1.81 -6.07
CA TYR A 30 -7.39 2.51 -6.41
C TYR A 30 -7.91 3.28 -5.22
N ASN A 31 -8.46 4.47 -5.45
CA ASN A 31 -8.93 5.39 -4.42
C ASN A 31 -7.81 5.73 -3.45
N THR A 32 -6.68 6.13 -4.01
CA THR A 32 -5.43 6.33 -3.27
C THR A 32 -5.53 7.39 -2.16
N SER A 33 -6.41 8.37 -2.32
CA SER A 33 -6.62 9.40 -1.28
C SER A 33 -7.13 8.81 0.04
N LYS A 34 -7.56 7.56 0.03
CA LYS A 34 -8.02 6.84 1.21
C LYS A 34 -7.02 5.78 1.68
N ILE A 35 -5.82 5.76 1.12
CA ILE A 35 -4.78 4.80 1.48
C ILE A 35 -3.64 5.53 2.19
N SER A 36 -3.25 5.02 3.36
CA SER A 36 -2.15 5.57 4.15
C SER A 36 -1.11 4.49 4.40
N PHE A 37 0.17 4.87 4.24
CA PHE A 37 1.30 3.98 4.53
C PHE A 37 2.17 4.55 5.63
N GLY A 38 2.54 3.70 6.57
CA GLY A 38 3.54 4.04 7.59
C GLY A 38 4.96 3.98 7.03
N ASN A 39 5.94 3.76 7.91
CA ASN A 39 7.35 3.69 7.53
C ASN A 39 7.77 2.26 7.24
N ASN A 40 8.73 2.10 6.33
CA ASN A 40 9.32 0.79 6.02
C ASN A 40 8.27 -0.22 5.55
N VAL A 41 7.53 0.17 4.53
CA VAL A 41 6.49 -0.67 3.92
C VAL A 41 6.94 -1.10 2.55
N ARG A 42 6.74 -2.37 2.23
CA ARG A 42 7.03 -2.90 0.90
C ARG A 42 5.81 -3.61 0.33
N VAL A 43 5.41 -3.22 -0.87
CA VAL A 43 4.32 -3.86 -1.62
C VAL A 43 4.89 -4.42 -2.91
N ASP A 44 4.78 -5.73 -3.08
CA ASP A 44 5.37 -6.45 -4.20
C ASP A 44 4.51 -6.41 -5.47
N ASP A 45 5.00 -7.09 -6.52
CA ASP A 45 4.34 -7.10 -7.83
C ASP A 45 2.95 -7.69 -7.78
N PHE A 46 2.06 -7.14 -8.60
CA PHE A 46 0.71 -7.66 -8.84
C PHE A 46 -0.19 -7.67 -7.61
N CYS A 47 0.11 -6.83 -6.63
CA CYS A 47 -0.81 -6.57 -5.53
C CYS A 47 -1.90 -5.60 -5.98
N ILE A 48 -3.07 -5.72 -5.37
CA ILE A 48 -4.19 -4.81 -5.62
C ILE A 48 -4.65 -4.25 -4.28
N LEU A 49 -4.60 -2.94 -4.13
CA LEU A 49 -5.12 -2.23 -2.96
C LEU A 49 -6.22 -1.29 -3.45
N SER A 50 -7.46 -1.63 -3.14
CA SER A 50 -8.61 -0.84 -3.55
C SER A 50 -9.38 -0.41 -2.30
N ALA A 51 -9.26 0.85 -1.93
CA ALA A 51 -9.86 1.38 -0.73
C ALA A 51 -11.32 1.75 -0.95
N GLY A 52 -12.18 1.37 -0.01
CA GLY A 52 -13.52 1.89 0.08
C GLY A 52 -13.53 3.23 0.80
N GLU A 53 -14.70 3.75 1.15
CA GLU A 53 -14.84 5.04 1.83
C GLU A 53 -14.10 5.08 3.16
N ASN A 54 -14.03 3.95 3.86
CA ASN A 54 -13.39 3.87 5.18
C ASN A 54 -11.87 3.68 5.12
N GLY A 55 -11.33 3.49 3.93
CA GLY A 55 -9.90 3.53 3.67
C GLY A 55 -9.11 2.28 4.02
N ILE A 56 -7.83 2.36 3.70
CA ILE A 56 -6.84 1.34 4.04
C ILE A 56 -5.71 2.04 4.79
N SER A 57 -5.36 1.51 5.96
CA SER A 57 -4.22 2.02 6.74
C SER A 57 -3.20 0.92 6.90
N VAL A 58 -1.98 1.18 6.46
CA VAL A 58 -0.86 0.23 6.57
C VAL A 58 0.13 0.80 7.58
N GLY A 59 0.43 0.03 8.61
CA GLY A 59 1.34 0.43 9.68
C GLY A 59 2.81 0.43 9.26
N ASN A 60 3.70 0.33 10.24
CA ASN A 60 5.14 0.34 10.00
C ASN A 60 5.68 -1.08 9.88
N TYR A 61 6.75 -1.23 9.10
CA TYR A 61 7.40 -2.54 8.91
C TYR A 61 6.43 -3.60 8.41
N VAL A 62 5.69 -3.28 7.34
CA VAL A 62 4.72 -4.18 6.74
C VAL A 62 5.20 -4.62 5.36
N HIS A 63 5.09 -5.90 5.09
CA HIS A 63 5.39 -6.47 3.78
C HIS A 63 4.13 -7.11 3.19
N ILE A 64 3.72 -6.63 2.03
CA ILE A 64 2.60 -7.20 1.28
C ILE A 64 3.19 -7.94 0.09
N ALA A 65 3.16 -9.27 0.17
CA ALA A 65 3.78 -10.12 -0.84
C ALA A 65 3.00 -10.12 -2.15
N ALA A 66 3.67 -10.52 -3.22
CA ALA A 66 3.10 -10.54 -4.56
C ALA A 66 1.75 -11.27 -4.62
N TYR A 67 0.87 -10.78 -5.48
CA TYR A 67 -0.47 -11.30 -5.70
C TYR A 67 -1.43 -11.19 -4.51
N SER A 68 -1.10 -10.37 -3.51
CA SER A 68 -2.02 -10.09 -2.41
C SER A 68 -3.04 -9.02 -2.81
N SER A 69 -4.25 -9.12 -2.26
CA SER A 69 -5.31 -8.15 -2.55
C SER A 69 -5.94 -7.66 -1.27
N LEU A 70 -6.10 -6.34 -1.17
CA LEU A 70 -6.84 -5.67 -0.10
C LEU A 70 -7.95 -4.87 -0.77
N ILE A 71 -9.16 -5.42 -0.74
CA ILE A 71 -10.31 -4.82 -1.41
C ILE A 71 -11.49 -4.87 -0.45
N GLY A 72 -12.11 -3.74 -0.20
CA GLY A 72 -13.28 -3.77 0.67
C GLY A 72 -13.88 -2.41 0.94
N ALA A 73 -15.16 -2.43 1.35
CA ALA A 73 -15.90 -1.24 1.72
C ALA A 73 -15.62 -0.83 3.16
N GLU A 74 -15.25 -1.78 4.02
CA GLU A 74 -14.91 -1.51 5.41
C GLU A 74 -13.47 -1.02 5.53
N HIS A 75 -13.15 -0.43 6.69
CA HIS A 75 -11.78 -0.01 6.97
C HIS A 75 -10.87 -1.25 7.08
N ILE A 76 -9.78 -1.23 6.32
CA ILE A 76 -8.78 -2.27 6.38
C ILE A 76 -7.54 -1.70 7.06
N LYS A 77 -7.07 -2.38 8.10
CA LYS A 77 -5.88 -1.95 8.83
C LYS A 77 -4.88 -3.09 8.93
N LEU A 78 -3.67 -2.85 8.47
CA LEU A 78 -2.54 -3.75 8.70
C LEU A 78 -1.70 -3.17 9.81
N GLU A 79 -1.59 -3.91 10.93
CA GLU A 79 -0.83 -3.47 12.10
C GLU A 79 0.66 -3.47 11.81
N ASP A 80 1.43 -2.80 12.67
CA ASP A 80 2.90 -2.78 12.57
C ASP A 80 3.46 -4.20 12.61
N PHE A 81 4.53 -4.41 11.88
CA PHE A 81 5.25 -5.68 11.79
C PHE A 81 4.42 -6.83 11.23
N SER A 82 3.35 -6.52 10.51
CA SER A 82 2.52 -7.56 9.90
C SER A 82 3.01 -7.88 8.49
N GLY A 83 2.48 -8.96 7.94
CA GLY A 83 2.76 -9.36 6.57
C GLY A 83 1.57 -10.04 5.95
N LEU A 84 1.42 -9.87 4.63
CA LEU A 84 0.43 -10.57 3.84
C LEU A 84 1.14 -11.41 2.81
N SER A 85 0.77 -12.68 2.74
CA SER A 85 1.23 -13.57 1.68
C SER A 85 0.04 -14.05 0.87
N SER A 86 0.27 -14.19 -0.40
CA SER A 86 -0.76 -14.67 -1.32
C SER A 86 -1.00 -16.18 -1.18
#